data_13f1f6e217e5607221a3ce09ab910660
#
_entry.id   13f1f6e217e5607221a3ce09ab910660
#
_cell.length_a   1.000
_cell.length_b   1.000
_cell.length_c   1.000
_cell.angle_alpha   90.00
_cell.angle_beta   90.00
_cell.angle_gamma   90.00
#
_symmetry.space_group_name_H-M   'P 1'
#
loop_
_entity.id
_entity.type
_entity.pdbx_description
1 polymer ?
#
loop_
_entity_poly.entity_id
_entity_poly.type
_entity_poly.pdbx_seq_one_letter_code
_entity_poly.pdbx_strand_id
1 'polypeptide(L)'
;MSFSYDQARQFGKTYVGALNTGTEAFAALFAPGAEVSVAGDPSDPQGVRDVTPAGRSGFRGARLDPPHVVLTVRVIDPASQSVDDRPHRLTFDASGRITRLEA
;
A
#
# COMPACT_ATOMS: atom_id res chain seq x y z
N MET A 1 16.73 3.89 -4.85
CA MET A 1 16.65 3.94 -3.40
C MET A 1 16.39 2.56 -2.85
N SER A 2 17.07 2.19 -1.79
CA SER A 2 16.81 0.93 -1.10
C SER A 2 16.33 1.22 0.32
N PHE A 3 15.39 0.40 0.80
CA PHE A 3 14.88 0.49 2.15
C PHE A 3 15.55 -0.55 3.03
N SER A 4 15.87 -0.16 4.27
CA SER A 4 16.12 -1.12 5.32
C SER A 4 14.80 -1.72 5.79
N TYR A 5 14.86 -2.82 6.54
CA TYR A 5 13.64 -3.42 7.09
C TYR A 5 12.87 -2.44 7.98
N ASP A 6 13.57 -1.67 8.82
CA ASP A 6 12.94 -0.67 9.69
C ASP A 6 12.28 0.45 8.89
N GLN A 7 12.93 0.92 7.82
CA GLN A 7 12.34 1.92 6.93
C GLN A 7 11.10 1.38 6.24
N ALA A 8 11.12 0.13 5.78
CA ALA A 8 9.97 -0.52 5.17
C ALA A 8 8.79 -0.61 6.15
N ARG A 9 9.05 -0.95 7.40
CA ARG A 9 8.02 -1.01 8.43
C ARG A 9 7.44 0.38 8.72
N GLN A 10 8.28 1.41 8.85
CA GLN A 10 7.82 2.78 9.06
C GLN A 10 6.97 3.26 7.89
N PHE A 11 7.39 2.97 6.67
CA PHE A 11 6.61 3.29 5.48
C PHE A 11 5.28 2.56 5.49
N GLY A 12 5.25 1.28 5.89
CA GLY A 12 4.02 0.50 5.98
C GLY A 12 2.98 1.13 6.90
N LYS A 13 3.40 1.66 8.04
CA LYS A 13 2.52 2.38 8.95
C LYS A 13 1.98 3.66 8.33
N THR A 14 2.83 4.42 7.64
CA THR A 14 2.43 5.62 6.91
C THR A 14 1.45 5.28 5.79
N TYR A 15 1.73 4.22 5.04
CA TYR A 15 0.90 3.74 3.94
C TYR A 15 -0.51 3.38 4.39
N VAL A 16 -0.63 2.57 5.44
CA VAL A 16 -1.94 2.17 5.97
C VAL A 16 -2.65 3.37 6.61
N GLY A 17 -1.93 4.23 7.29
CA GLY A 17 -2.48 5.47 7.84
C GLY A 17 -3.08 6.35 6.74
N ALA A 18 -2.40 6.48 5.61
CA ALA A 18 -2.89 7.24 4.46
C ALA A 18 -4.12 6.58 3.81
N LEU A 19 -4.12 5.25 3.69
CA LEU A 19 -5.29 4.50 3.21
C LEU A 19 -6.53 4.80 4.06
N ASN A 20 -6.37 4.91 5.37
CA ASN A 20 -7.48 5.16 6.29
C ASN A 20 -7.87 6.64 6.37
N THR A 21 -6.99 7.55 5.96
CA THR A 21 -7.22 9.00 6.07
C THR A 21 -8.03 9.55 4.90
N GLY A 22 -7.64 9.25 3.67
CA GLY A 22 -8.33 9.75 2.50
C GLY A 22 -7.54 9.62 1.21
N THR A 23 -8.20 9.91 0.08
CA THR A 23 -7.62 9.75 -1.25
C THR A 23 -6.42 10.68 -1.46
N GLU A 24 -6.51 11.94 -1.02
CA GLU A 24 -5.41 12.89 -1.18
C GLU A 24 -4.18 12.47 -0.41
N ALA A 25 -4.34 12.05 0.85
CA ALA A 25 -3.24 11.58 1.67
C ALA A 25 -2.57 10.36 1.06
N PHE A 26 -3.36 9.42 0.54
CA PHE A 26 -2.83 8.22 -0.08
C PHE A 26 -2.12 8.53 -1.41
N ALA A 27 -2.75 9.33 -2.25
CA ALA A 27 -2.18 9.72 -3.54
C ALA A 27 -0.87 10.50 -3.41
N ALA A 28 -0.69 11.24 -2.31
CA ALA A 28 0.53 12.00 -2.05
C ALA A 28 1.77 11.12 -1.87
N LEU A 29 1.60 9.83 -1.61
CA LEU A 29 2.70 8.86 -1.48
C LEU A 29 3.26 8.44 -2.85
N PHE A 30 2.58 8.75 -3.95
CA PHE A 30 2.91 8.28 -5.27
C PHE A 30 3.67 9.32 -6.07
N ALA A 31 4.63 8.86 -6.89
CA ALA A 31 5.29 9.70 -7.88
C ALA A 31 4.31 10.03 -9.02
N PRO A 32 4.51 11.17 -9.72
CA PRO A 32 3.75 11.45 -10.93
C PRO A 32 3.91 10.33 -11.96
N GLY A 33 2.80 9.87 -12.53
CA GLY A 33 2.83 8.79 -13.52
C GLY A 33 3.05 7.39 -12.94
N ALA A 34 2.90 7.21 -11.63
CA ALA A 34 3.03 5.90 -11.01
C ALA A 34 2.05 4.90 -11.59
N GLU A 35 2.51 3.66 -11.75
CA GLU A 35 1.69 2.56 -12.22
C GLU A 35 1.03 1.86 -11.04
N VAL A 36 -0.28 1.64 -11.13
CA VAL A 36 -1.05 0.96 -10.08
C VAL A 36 -1.86 -0.15 -10.72
N SER A 37 -1.84 -1.33 -10.11
CA SER A 37 -2.71 -2.44 -10.49
C SER A 37 -3.41 -3.02 -9.28
N VAL A 38 -4.65 -3.48 -9.48
CA VAL A 38 -5.46 -4.17 -8.47
C VAL A 38 -5.92 -5.48 -9.08
N ALA A 39 -5.57 -6.59 -8.45
CA ALA A 39 -5.87 -7.94 -8.94
C ALA A 39 -5.41 -8.16 -10.40
N GLY A 40 -4.27 -7.56 -10.76
CA GLY A 40 -3.70 -7.66 -12.11
C GLY A 40 -4.25 -6.66 -13.12
N ASP A 41 -5.28 -5.90 -12.81
CA ASP A 41 -5.89 -4.92 -13.70
C ASP A 41 -5.34 -3.51 -13.45
N PRO A 42 -5.08 -2.71 -14.51
CA PRO A 42 -4.68 -1.32 -14.35
C PRO A 42 -5.68 -0.53 -13.49
N SER A 43 -5.18 0.27 -12.57
CA SER A 43 -6.00 1.02 -11.64
C SER A 43 -5.30 2.34 -11.27
N ASP A 44 -5.73 2.94 -10.17
CA ASP A 44 -5.17 4.17 -9.60
C ASP A 44 -5.24 4.10 -8.07
N PRO A 45 -4.69 5.10 -7.34
CA PRO A 45 -4.78 5.09 -5.88
C PRO A 45 -6.20 5.00 -5.33
N GLN A 46 -7.18 5.61 -5.99
CA GLN A 46 -8.58 5.49 -5.57
C GLN A 46 -9.07 4.04 -5.68
N GLY A 47 -8.68 3.33 -6.75
CA GLY A 47 -9.06 1.92 -6.93
C GLY A 47 -8.50 1.03 -5.81
N VAL A 48 -7.30 1.30 -5.33
CA VAL A 48 -6.74 0.59 -4.18
C VAL A 48 -7.58 0.85 -2.93
N ARG A 49 -7.98 2.10 -2.69
CA ARG A 49 -8.82 2.45 -1.55
C ARG A 49 -10.21 1.84 -1.63
N ASP A 50 -10.74 1.68 -2.84
CA ASP A 50 -12.06 1.08 -3.04
C ASP A 50 -12.10 -0.39 -2.57
N VAL A 51 -10.98 -1.10 -2.71
CA VAL A 51 -10.87 -2.50 -2.27
C VAL A 51 -10.24 -2.64 -0.88
N THR A 52 -9.90 -1.52 -0.24
CA THR A 52 -9.26 -1.48 1.07
C THR A 52 -10.02 -0.47 1.95
N PRO A 53 -11.19 -0.85 2.50
CA PRO A 53 -12.08 0.09 3.18
C PRO A 53 -11.40 0.90 4.28
N ALA A 54 -11.64 2.20 4.28
CA ALA A 54 -11.08 3.12 5.27
C ALA A 54 -11.52 2.74 6.69
N GLY A 55 -10.60 2.81 7.65
CA GLY A 55 -10.88 2.46 9.03
C GLY A 55 -10.97 0.95 9.29
N ARG A 56 -10.80 0.13 8.25
CA ARG A 56 -10.87 -1.32 8.34
C ARG A 56 -9.57 -2.00 7.92
N SER A 57 -8.51 -1.23 7.74
CA SER A 57 -7.21 -1.75 7.31
C SER A 57 -6.18 -1.56 8.40
N GLY A 58 -5.29 -2.52 8.53
CA GLY A 58 -4.18 -2.48 9.46
C GLY A 58 -2.88 -2.92 8.81
N PHE A 59 -1.76 -2.45 9.36
CA PHE A 59 -0.44 -2.88 8.93
C PHE A 59 -0.04 -4.13 9.71
N ARG A 60 0.29 -5.21 8.98
CA ARG A 60 0.67 -6.48 9.60
C ARG A 60 2.16 -6.75 9.53
N GLY A 61 2.84 -6.29 8.52
CA GLY A 61 4.27 -6.52 8.39
C GLY A 61 4.81 -6.10 7.04
N ALA A 62 6.14 -6.11 6.93
CA ALA A 62 6.85 -5.77 5.72
C ALA A 62 7.88 -6.85 5.41
N ARG A 63 8.14 -7.04 4.12
CA ARG A 63 9.18 -7.93 3.62
C ARG A 63 9.97 -7.21 2.55
N LEU A 64 11.29 -7.33 2.59
CA LEU A 64 12.16 -6.80 1.55
C LEU A 64 12.31 -7.86 0.45
N ASP A 65 12.01 -7.45 -0.78
CA ASP A 65 12.17 -8.28 -1.98
C ASP A 65 12.72 -7.38 -3.08
N PRO A 66 14.02 -6.98 -2.97
CA PRO A 66 14.59 -5.97 -3.86
C PRO A 66 14.39 -6.30 -5.35
N PRO A 67 14.02 -5.30 -6.18
CA PRO A 67 13.88 -3.87 -5.86
C PRO A 67 12.54 -3.51 -5.21
N HIS A 68 11.75 -4.48 -4.77
CA HIS A 68 10.41 -4.28 -4.23
C HIS A 68 10.40 -4.30 -2.71
N VAL A 69 9.38 -3.66 -2.15
CA VAL A 69 8.97 -3.81 -0.75
C VAL A 69 7.57 -4.39 -0.76
N VAL A 70 7.36 -5.45 -0.01
CA VAL A 70 6.04 -6.08 0.12
C VAL A 70 5.47 -5.73 1.49
N LEU A 71 4.35 -5.02 1.51
CA LEU A 71 3.62 -4.71 2.72
C LEU A 71 2.43 -5.65 2.85
N THR A 72 2.25 -6.23 4.03
CA THR A 72 1.06 -7.04 4.32
C THR A 72 0.02 -6.13 4.97
N VAL A 73 -1.09 -5.94 4.27
CA VAL A 73 -2.20 -5.09 4.71
C VAL A 73 -3.36 -5.99 5.13
N ARG A 74 -3.80 -5.84 6.37
CA ARG A 74 -4.95 -6.57 6.88
C ARG A 74 -6.22 -5.77 6.59
N VAL A 75 -7.20 -6.43 5.98
CA VAL A 75 -8.51 -5.86 5.70
C VAL A 75 -9.56 -6.64 6.49
N ILE A 76 -10.42 -5.92 7.19
CA ILE A 76 -11.53 -6.52 7.94
C ILE A 76 -12.82 -6.19 7.20
N ASP A 77 -13.56 -7.23 6.79
CA ASP A 77 -14.88 -7.06 6.19
C ASP A 77 -15.88 -6.73 7.29
N PRO A 78 -16.53 -5.56 7.25
CA PRO A 78 -17.47 -5.16 8.31
C PRO A 78 -18.74 -6.01 8.34
N ALA A 79 -19.15 -6.61 7.22
CA ALA A 79 -20.38 -7.40 7.15
C ALA A 79 -20.18 -8.81 7.72
N SER A 80 -19.11 -9.49 7.32
CA SER A 80 -18.81 -10.87 7.75
C SER A 80 -17.84 -10.94 8.91
N GLN A 81 -17.15 -9.83 9.22
CA GLN A 81 -16.04 -9.75 10.17
C GLN A 81 -14.88 -10.69 9.81
N SER A 82 -14.82 -11.13 8.57
CA SER A 82 -13.69 -11.90 8.08
C SER A 82 -12.45 -11.03 7.98
N VAL A 83 -11.29 -11.65 8.21
CA VAL A 83 -10.00 -10.99 8.16
C VAL A 83 -9.22 -11.54 6.96
N ASP A 84 -8.69 -10.62 6.14
CA ASP A 84 -7.93 -10.97 4.95
C ASP A 84 -6.62 -10.21 4.95
N ASP A 85 -5.50 -10.92 4.87
CA ASP A 85 -4.18 -10.31 4.77
C ASP A 85 -3.75 -10.32 3.31
N ARG A 86 -3.53 -9.10 2.77
CA ARG A 86 -3.22 -8.91 1.34
C ARG A 86 -1.81 -8.35 1.18
N PRO A 87 -1.00 -8.93 0.27
CA PRO A 87 0.31 -8.36 -0.05
C PRO A 87 0.15 -7.18 -1.01
N HIS A 88 0.81 -6.07 -0.70
CA HIS A 88 0.94 -4.92 -1.59
C HIS A 88 2.41 -4.79 -1.94
N ARG A 89 2.74 -4.95 -3.21
CA ARG A 89 4.11 -4.88 -3.71
C ARG A 89 4.39 -3.48 -4.26
N LEU A 90 5.42 -2.83 -3.73
CA LEU A 90 5.74 -1.45 -4.05
C LEU A 90 7.16 -1.32 -4.60
N THR A 91 7.31 -0.41 -5.55
CA THR A 91 8.60 0.03 -6.06
C THR A 91 8.69 1.54 -5.87
N PHE A 92 9.89 2.05 -5.56
CA PHE A 92 10.09 3.45 -5.19
C PHE A 92 11.11 4.11 -6.10
N ASP A 93 11.01 5.45 -6.25
CA ASP A 93 12.04 6.26 -6.88
C ASP A 93 13.08 6.72 -5.85
N ALA A 94 14.06 7.52 -6.29
CA ALA A 94 15.13 8.01 -5.43
C ALA A 94 14.63 8.97 -4.34
N SER A 95 13.46 9.58 -4.52
CA SER A 95 12.86 10.47 -3.52
C SER A 95 12.04 9.72 -2.46
N GLY A 96 11.83 8.42 -2.64
CA GLY A 96 11.03 7.60 -1.73
C GLY A 96 9.55 7.59 -2.06
N ARG A 97 9.14 8.07 -3.23
CA ARG A 97 7.75 8.00 -3.69
C ARG A 97 7.51 6.70 -4.43
N ILE A 98 6.29 6.21 -4.35
CA ILE A 98 5.87 4.98 -5.01
C ILE A 98 5.81 5.23 -6.52
N THR A 99 6.54 4.41 -7.30
CA THR A 99 6.48 4.43 -8.76
C THR A 99 5.62 3.32 -9.31
N ARG A 100 5.44 2.25 -8.55
CA ARG A 100 4.60 1.13 -8.94
C ARG A 100 4.00 0.46 -7.70
N LEU A 101 2.71 0.15 -7.79
CA LEU A 101 1.98 -0.57 -6.76
C LEU A 101 1.20 -1.71 -7.40
N GLU A 102 1.39 -2.91 -6.89
CA GLU A 102 0.61 -4.09 -7.25
C GLU A 102 -0.15 -4.55 -5.98
N ALA A 103 -1.42 -4.29 -5.96
CA ALA A 103 -2.27 -4.64 -4.82
C ALA A 103 -3.15 -5.86 -5.10
#